data_3cf22e806995e9468bdfe2819f2ff68c
#
_entry.id   3cf22e806995e9468bdfe2819f2ff68c
#
_cell.length_a   1.000
_cell.length_b   1.000
_cell.length_c   1.000
_cell.angle_alpha   90.00
_cell.angle_beta   90.00
_cell.angle_gamma   90.00
#
_symmetry.space_group_name_H-M   'P 1'
#
loop_
_entity.id
_entity.type
_entity.pdbx_description
1 polymer ?
#
loop_
_entity_poly.entity_id
_entity_poly.type
_entity_poly.pdbx_seq_one_letter_code
_entity_poly.pdbx_strand_id
1 'polypeptide(L)'
;PAKPDKLYSRLAGAIIDLDDERFSEEQGSKGYWEPISFFRELGGNIFFLEEYDPKKIPILFIHGATGTPKGWKYFVENIDRTRFQPWFFYYPSGARIQSMSYLLFWKLENLKIKYNFEQLYITAHSMGGLVARSFIMDHGASFPYVKLFISLATPWGGSGMAEYGVKQSPAVIPCWIDMQPKSPFIQSLYRTKMPETVSFYMFYG
;
A
#
# COMPACT_ATOMS: atom_id res chain seq x y z
N PRO A 1 -29.51 13.93 3.49
CA PRO A 1 -28.07 13.85 3.56
C PRO A 1 -27.72 12.39 3.78
N ALA A 2 -27.02 11.79 2.79
CA ALA A 2 -26.53 10.43 2.91
C ALA A 2 -25.62 10.34 4.15
N LYS A 3 -25.81 9.32 4.98
CA LYS A 3 -24.89 9.04 6.09
C LYS A 3 -23.48 8.91 5.51
N PRO A 4 -22.46 9.54 6.12
CA PRO A 4 -21.10 9.33 5.68
C PRO A 4 -20.82 7.83 5.70
N ASP A 5 -20.43 7.32 4.55
CA ASP A 5 -20.24 5.92 4.31
C ASP A 5 -19.13 5.40 5.24
N LYS A 6 -19.19 4.13 5.65
CA LYS A 6 -18.22 3.47 6.54
C LYS A 6 -16.76 3.55 6.06
N LEU A 7 -16.53 3.97 4.82
CA LEU A 7 -15.20 4.25 4.24
C LEU A 7 -14.42 5.34 4.96
N TYR A 8 -15.12 6.34 5.52
CA TYR A 8 -14.50 7.36 6.37
C TYR A 8 -14.22 6.88 7.79
N SER A 9 -14.54 5.60 8.07
CA SER A 9 -14.18 4.99 9.34
C SER A 9 -12.68 5.11 9.53
N ARG A 10 -12.25 5.64 10.66
CA ARG A 10 -10.85 5.62 11.09
C ARG A 10 -10.33 4.19 11.29
N LEU A 11 -11.24 3.23 11.39
CA LEU A 11 -10.96 1.82 11.62
C LEU A 11 -10.70 1.11 10.29
N ALA A 12 -9.62 0.35 10.23
CA ALA A 12 -9.30 -0.54 9.12
C ALA A 12 -10.19 -1.79 9.11
N GLY A 13 -10.27 -2.49 7.96
CA GLY A 13 -10.96 -3.78 7.83
C GLY A 13 -12.43 -3.67 7.43
N ALA A 14 -12.83 -2.60 6.73
CA ALA A 14 -14.13 -2.53 6.09
C ALA A 14 -14.20 -3.55 4.93
N ILE A 15 -15.31 -4.30 4.85
CA ILE A 15 -15.57 -5.28 3.79
C ILE A 15 -16.14 -4.55 2.59
N ILE A 16 -15.59 -4.82 1.40
CA ILE A 16 -15.99 -4.17 0.15
C ILE A 16 -15.75 -5.13 -1.03
N ASP A 17 -16.58 -5.05 -2.04
CA ASP A 17 -16.38 -5.79 -3.29
C ASP A 17 -15.26 -5.15 -4.14
N LEU A 18 -14.45 -5.97 -4.84
CA LEU A 18 -13.43 -5.46 -5.76
C LEU A 18 -14.01 -4.70 -6.95
N ASP A 19 -15.24 -5.01 -7.34
CA ASP A 19 -15.92 -4.33 -8.45
C ASP A 19 -16.66 -3.06 -8.00
N ASP A 20 -16.52 -2.63 -6.73
CA ASP A 20 -17.07 -1.36 -6.23
C ASP A 20 -16.52 -0.16 -7.03
N GLU A 21 -17.39 0.82 -7.34
CA GLU A 21 -17.04 2.02 -8.13
C GLU A 21 -15.92 2.84 -7.50
N ARG A 22 -15.76 2.77 -6.19
CA ARG A 22 -14.66 3.44 -5.45
C ARG A 22 -13.28 2.91 -5.81
N PHE A 23 -13.21 1.71 -6.39
CA PHE A 23 -12.00 1.09 -6.91
C PHE A 23 -11.85 1.22 -8.43
N SER A 24 -12.59 2.15 -9.05
CA SER A 24 -12.46 2.43 -10.48
C SER A 24 -11.09 3.03 -10.84
N GLU A 25 -10.70 2.92 -12.10
CA GLU A 25 -9.48 3.53 -12.63
C GLU A 25 -9.49 5.05 -12.49
N GLU A 26 -10.67 5.67 -12.62
CA GLU A 26 -10.84 7.11 -12.41
C GLU A 26 -10.47 7.50 -10.99
N GLN A 27 -10.93 6.75 -9.98
CA GLN A 27 -10.58 7.00 -8.59
C GLN A 27 -9.10 6.74 -8.31
N GLY A 28 -8.51 5.72 -8.92
CA GLY A 28 -7.07 5.49 -8.85
C GLY A 28 -6.25 6.65 -9.44
N SER A 29 -6.68 7.16 -10.59
CA SER A 29 -6.11 8.34 -11.24
C SER A 29 -6.25 9.58 -10.36
N LYS A 30 -7.43 9.81 -9.78
CA LYS A 30 -7.66 10.91 -8.83
C LYS A 30 -6.75 10.80 -7.60
N GLY A 31 -6.56 9.60 -7.06
CA GLY A 31 -5.64 9.35 -5.94
C GLY A 31 -4.19 9.72 -6.25
N TYR A 32 -3.81 9.71 -7.52
CA TYR A 32 -2.48 10.10 -7.97
C TYR A 32 -2.37 11.60 -8.27
N TRP A 33 -3.26 12.15 -9.09
CA TRP A 33 -3.17 13.53 -9.54
C TRP A 33 -3.71 14.55 -8.52
N GLU A 34 -4.69 14.13 -7.71
CA GLU A 34 -5.36 14.96 -6.72
C GLU A 34 -5.37 14.30 -5.32
N PRO A 35 -4.18 13.98 -4.75
CA PRO A 35 -4.10 13.17 -3.52
C PRO A 35 -4.83 13.78 -2.33
N ILE A 36 -4.90 15.11 -2.23
CA ILE A 36 -5.60 15.80 -1.14
C ILE A 36 -7.12 15.65 -1.29
N SER A 37 -7.66 15.83 -2.51
CA SER A 37 -9.08 15.65 -2.81
C SER A 37 -9.51 14.21 -2.55
N PHE A 38 -8.74 13.25 -3.05
CA PHE A 38 -8.94 11.83 -2.80
C PHE A 38 -8.97 11.53 -1.28
N PHE A 39 -7.99 12.04 -0.54
CA PHE A 39 -7.90 11.77 0.90
C PHE A 39 -9.09 12.35 1.68
N ARG A 40 -9.62 13.49 1.26
CA ARG A 40 -10.82 14.09 1.87
C ARG A 40 -12.09 13.29 1.58
N GLU A 41 -12.19 12.69 0.39
CA GLU A 41 -13.38 11.96 -0.06
C GLU A 41 -13.38 10.49 0.34
N LEU A 42 -12.26 9.81 0.16
CA LEU A 42 -12.13 8.37 0.35
C LEU A 42 -11.20 7.98 1.51
N GLY A 43 -10.33 8.91 1.92
CA GLY A 43 -9.31 8.64 2.93
C GLY A 43 -8.21 7.71 2.39
N GLY A 44 -7.61 6.92 3.30
CA GLY A 44 -6.72 5.81 3.00
C GLY A 44 -6.97 4.72 4.03
N ASN A 45 -7.18 3.48 3.58
CA ASN A 45 -7.59 2.42 4.49
C ASN A 45 -7.15 1.04 4.00
N ILE A 46 -7.27 0.03 4.88
CA ILE A 46 -7.15 -1.37 4.52
C ILE A 46 -8.55 -1.95 4.43
N PHE A 47 -8.87 -2.53 3.26
CA PHE A 47 -10.15 -3.15 2.95
C PHE A 47 -10.01 -4.66 2.87
N PHE A 48 -11.11 -5.35 3.18
CA PHE A 48 -11.25 -6.80 3.13
C PHE A 48 -12.31 -7.17 2.09
N LEU A 49 -12.30 -8.42 1.63
CA LEU A 49 -13.37 -8.99 0.81
C LEU A 49 -14.35 -9.83 1.63
N GLU A 50 -13.92 -10.28 2.81
CA GLU A 50 -14.67 -11.17 3.68
C GLU A 50 -14.33 -10.88 5.15
N GLU A 51 -15.12 -11.40 6.06
CA GLU A 51 -14.83 -11.36 7.49
C GLU A 51 -13.44 -11.97 7.79
N TYR A 52 -12.75 -11.39 8.77
CA TYR A 52 -11.46 -11.93 9.20
C TYR A 52 -11.59 -13.36 9.72
N ASP A 53 -10.82 -14.27 9.15
CA ASP A 53 -10.70 -15.66 9.60
C ASP A 53 -9.32 -15.87 10.24
N PRO A 54 -9.23 -16.16 11.56
CA PRO A 54 -7.96 -16.38 12.24
C PRO A 54 -7.20 -17.63 11.77
N LYS A 55 -7.83 -18.52 11.01
CA LYS A 55 -7.20 -19.71 10.41
C LYS A 55 -6.48 -19.41 9.10
N LYS A 56 -6.75 -18.26 8.50
CA LYS A 56 -6.16 -17.84 7.22
C LYS A 56 -5.08 -16.78 7.42
N ILE A 57 -4.03 -16.86 6.63
CA ILE A 57 -2.96 -15.86 6.64
C ILE A 57 -3.38 -14.66 5.78
N PRO A 58 -3.39 -13.43 6.32
CA PRO A 58 -3.63 -12.24 5.53
C PRO A 58 -2.53 -12.00 4.51
N ILE A 59 -2.91 -11.71 3.26
CA ILE A 59 -2.02 -11.16 2.23
C ILE A 59 -2.45 -9.73 1.97
N LEU A 60 -1.60 -8.78 2.34
CA LEU A 60 -1.82 -7.36 2.07
C LEU A 60 -1.30 -7.00 0.69
N PHE A 61 -2.19 -6.60 -0.19
CA PHE A 61 -1.89 -6.08 -1.51
C PHE A 61 -1.75 -4.56 -1.49
N ILE A 62 -0.64 -4.03 -2.02
CA ILE A 62 -0.32 -2.60 -2.04
C ILE A 62 -0.10 -2.18 -3.51
N HIS A 63 -1.00 -1.35 -4.03
CA HIS A 63 -0.95 -0.89 -5.41
C HIS A 63 0.13 0.19 -5.64
N GLY A 64 0.48 0.43 -6.91
CA GLY A 64 1.38 1.48 -7.34
C GLY A 64 0.68 2.79 -7.66
N ALA A 65 1.37 3.67 -8.41
CA ALA A 65 0.83 4.91 -8.93
C ALA A 65 -0.44 4.64 -9.75
N THR A 66 -1.48 5.46 -9.56
CA THR A 66 -2.81 5.33 -10.20
C THR A 66 -3.54 4.00 -9.96
N GLY A 67 -2.96 3.08 -9.20
CA GLY A 67 -3.53 1.77 -8.95
C GLY A 67 -4.71 1.78 -8.00
N THR A 68 -5.44 0.68 -7.98
CA THR A 68 -6.59 0.42 -7.10
C THR A 68 -6.58 -1.04 -6.63
N PRO A 69 -7.36 -1.41 -5.60
CA PRO A 69 -7.58 -2.81 -5.23
C PRO A 69 -8.04 -3.71 -6.38
N LYS A 70 -8.82 -3.19 -7.32
CA LYS A 70 -9.31 -3.93 -8.49
C LYS A 70 -8.18 -4.47 -9.36
N GLY A 71 -7.04 -3.80 -9.43
CA GLY A 71 -5.86 -4.28 -10.17
C GLY A 71 -5.30 -5.61 -9.68
N TRP A 72 -5.70 -6.07 -8.50
CA TRP A 72 -5.28 -7.34 -7.92
C TRP A 72 -6.24 -8.50 -8.19
N LYS A 73 -7.30 -8.29 -8.98
CA LYS A 73 -8.36 -9.28 -9.24
C LYS A 73 -7.79 -10.64 -9.68
N TYR A 74 -6.84 -10.63 -10.63
CA TYR A 74 -6.20 -11.87 -11.09
C TYR A 74 -5.54 -12.66 -9.96
N PHE A 75 -4.81 -11.97 -9.07
CA PHE A 75 -4.16 -12.63 -7.93
C PHE A 75 -5.19 -13.21 -6.97
N VAL A 76 -6.24 -12.45 -6.66
CA VAL A 76 -7.32 -12.89 -5.75
C VAL A 76 -8.04 -14.12 -6.27
N GLU A 77 -8.26 -14.21 -7.58
CA GLU A 77 -8.90 -15.36 -8.23
C GLU A 77 -8.01 -16.60 -8.27
N ASN A 78 -6.67 -16.45 -8.15
CA ASN A 78 -5.70 -17.52 -8.29
C ASN A 78 -4.97 -17.90 -7.00
N ILE A 79 -5.17 -17.20 -5.89
CA ILE A 79 -4.63 -17.62 -4.59
C ILE A 79 -5.50 -18.70 -3.94
N ASP A 80 -4.89 -19.53 -3.12
CA ASP A 80 -5.61 -20.52 -2.30
C ASP A 80 -6.38 -19.83 -1.17
N ARG A 81 -7.66 -19.53 -1.41
CA ARG A 81 -8.56 -18.86 -0.46
C ARG A 81 -8.92 -19.72 0.76
N THR A 82 -8.53 -20.98 0.80
CA THR A 82 -8.68 -21.82 2.01
C THR A 82 -7.60 -21.54 3.03
N ARG A 83 -6.43 -21.07 2.58
CA ARG A 83 -5.26 -20.76 3.41
C ARG A 83 -5.01 -19.27 3.59
N PHE A 84 -5.42 -18.45 2.63
CA PHE A 84 -5.10 -17.02 2.57
C PHE A 84 -6.36 -16.16 2.47
N GLN A 85 -6.29 -14.96 3.04
CA GLN A 85 -7.32 -13.94 2.93
C GLN A 85 -6.71 -12.64 2.39
N PRO A 86 -7.26 -12.09 1.29
CA PRO A 86 -6.73 -10.86 0.69
C PRO A 86 -7.19 -9.63 1.46
N TRP A 87 -6.23 -8.74 1.76
CA TRP A 87 -6.41 -7.41 2.28
C TRP A 87 -5.84 -6.41 1.29
N PHE A 88 -6.39 -5.20 1.19
CA PHE A 88 -5.97 -4.20 0.21
C PHE A 88 -5.69 -2.88 0.90
N PHE A 89 -4.48 -2.38 0.78
CA PHE A 89 -4.18 -1.01 1.18
C PHE A 89 -4.48 -0.08 0.01
N TYR A 90 -5.58 0.68 0.15
CA TYR A 90 -6.00 1.69 -0.82
C TYR A 90 -5.72 3.07 -0.26
N TYR A 91 -4.93 3.86 -0.98
CA TYR A 91 -4.37 5.11 -0.51
C TYR A 91 -4.16 6.09 -1.67
N PRO A 92 -4.10 7.42 -1.41
CA PRO A 92 -3.79 8.42 -2.44
C PRO A 92 -2.33 8.28 -2.89
N SER A 93 -2.13 7.61 -4.02
CA SER A 93 -0.80 7.22 -4.49
C SER A 93 0.09 8.41 -4.93
N GLY A 94 -0.49 9.60 -5.15
CA GLY A 94 0.27 10.83 -5.39
C GLY A 94 0.83 11.50 -4.15
N ALA A 95 0.42 11.09 -2.95
CA ALA A 95 0.93 11.64 -1.69
C ALA A 95 2.40 11.22 -1.45
N ARG A 96 3.07 11.86 -0.49
CA ARG A 96 4.43 11.49 -0.09
C ARG A 96 4.46 10.02 0.35
N ILE A 97 5.41 9.26 -0.17
CA ILE A 97 5.51 7.80 0.05
C ILE A 97 5.71 7.50 1.53
N GLN A 98 6.58 8.25 2.21
CA GLN A 98 6.79 8.08 3.65
C GLN A 98 5.52 8.34 4.48
N SER A 99 4.68 9.31 4.07
CA SER A 99 3.40 9.56 4.73
C SER A 99 2.43 8.39 4.55
N MET A 100 2.45 7.75 3.39
CA MET A 100 1.61 6.56 3.13
C MET A 100 2.10 5.32 3.86
N SER A 101 3.41 5.18 4.01
CA SER A 101 4.03 4.16 4.88
C SER A 101 3.58 4.33 6.35
N TYR A 102 3.57 5.54 6.85
CA TYR A 102 3.10 5.86 8.20
C TYR A 102 1.60 5.63 8.37
N LEU A 103 0.79 5.97 7.36
CA LEU A 103 -0.64 5.64 7.35
C LEU A 103 -0.87 4.13 7.39
N LEU A 104 -0.10 3.37 6.58
CA LEU A 104 -0.15 1.90 6.57
C LEU A 104 0.15 1.32 7.95
N PHE A 105 1.19 1.82 8.62
CA PHE A 105 1.53 1.46 10.00
C PHE A 105 0.33 1.60 10.93
N TRP A 106 -0.31 2.76 10.99
CA TRP A 106 -1.45 2.98 11.86
C TRP A 106 -2.65 2.10 11.53
N LYS A 107 -2.89 1.82 10.25
CA LYS A 107 -3.97 0.92 9.83
C LYS A 107 -3.70 -0.53 10.23
N LEU A 108 -2.46 -0.99 10.08
CA LEU A 108 -2.07 -2.33 10.53
C LEU A 108 -2.10 -2.47 12.05
N GLU A 109 -1.71 -1.44 12.79
CA GLU A 109 -1.83 -1.42 14.25
C GLU A 109 -3.28 -1.59 14.71
N ASN A 110 -4.21 -0.85 14.11
CA ASN A 110 -5.63 -1.01 14.41
C ASN A 110 -6.11 -2.46 14.18
N LEU A 111 -5.68 -3.07 13.07
CA LEU A 111 -6.02 -4.46 12.75
C LEU A 111 -5.34 -5.46 13.70
N LYS A 112 -4.07 -5.20 14.06
CA LYS A 112 -3.33 -6.04 15.01
C LYS A 112 -3.98 -6.03 16.39
N ILE A 113 -4.36 -4.86 16.88
CA ILE A 113 -5.09 -4.73 18.15
C ILE A 113 -6.44 -5.46 18.10
N LYS A 114 -7.17 -5.33 16.98
CA LYS A 114 -8.50 -5.91 16.84
C LYS A 114 -8.48 -7.42 16.67
N TYR A 115 -7.56 -7.96 15.87
CA TYR A 115 -7.59 -9.36 15.42
C TYR A 115 -6.43 -10.20 15.95
N ASN A 116 -5.41 -9.57 16.50
CA ASN A 116 -4.20 -10.21 17.04
C ASN A 116 -3.56 -11.27 16.10
N PHE A 117 -3.58 -11.02 14.78
CA PHE A 117 -2.98 -11.92 13.80
C PHE A 117 -1.45 -12.03 14.01
N GLU A 118 -0.90 -13.23 13.80
CA GLU A 118 0.52 -13.51 14.07
C GLU A 118 1.39 -13.46 12.81
N GLN A 119 0.77 -13.53 11.64
CA GLN A 119 1.45 -13.53 10.35
C GLN A 119 0.76 -12.56 9.39
N LEU A 120 1.56 -11.89 8.59
CA LEU A 120 1.12 -11.04 7.49
C LEU A 120 2.09 -11.23 6.32
N TYR A 121 1.56 -11.48 5.14
CA TYR A 121 2.29 -11.45 3.89
C TYR A 121 1.99 -10.15 3.17
N ILE A 122 2.98 -9.54 2.53
CA ILE A 122 2.82 -8.30 1.77
C ILE A 122 3.19 -8.59 0.32
N THR A 123 2.31 -8.22 -0.60
CA THR A 123 2.58 -8.21 -2.05
C THR A 123 2.34 -6.81 -2.57
N ALA A 124 3.36 -6.19 -3.15
CA ALA A 124 3.31 -4.80 -3.57
C ALA A 124 3.78 -4.63 -5.02
N HIS A 125 3.10 -3.76 -5.76
CA HIS A 125 3.41 -3.46 -7.16
C HIS A 125 3.97 -2.04 -7.30
N SER A 126 5.01 -1.89 -8.15
CA SER A 126 5.57 -0.61 -8.54
C SER A 126 5.91 0.26 -7.30
N MET A 127 5.48 1.50 -7.27
CA MET A 127 5.68 2.44 -6.14
C MET A 127 5.16 1.87 -4.80
N GLY A 128 4.15 0.99 -4.81
CA GLY A 128 3.67 0.31 -3.60
C GLY A 128 4.75 -0.49 -2.88
N GLY A 129 5.75 -1.00 -3.61
CA GLY A 129 6.91 -1.67 -3.03
C GLY A 129 7.79 -0.73 -2.19
N LEU A 130 7.89 0.55 -2.59
CA LEU A 130 8.60 1.56 -1.81
C LEU A 130 7.85 1.88 -0.51
N VAL A 131 6.51 1.96 -0.56
CA VAL A 131 5.65 2.14 0.63
C VAL A 131 5.84 0.96 1.59
N ALA A 132 5.76 -0.29 1.07
CA ALA A 132 5.93 -1.49 1.87
C ALA A 132 7.31 -1.58 2.52
N ARG A 133 8.37 -1.29 1.75
CA ARG A 133 9.73 -1.32 2.28
C ARG A 133 9.94 -0.27 3.35
N SER A 134 9.48 0.97 3.14
CA SER A 134 9.57 2.03 4.15
C SER A 134 8.87 1.59 5.45
N PHE A 135 7.66 1.03 5.35
CA PHE A 135 6.95 0.48 6.51
C PHE A 135 7.76 -0.60 7.25
N ILE A 136 8.30 -1.58 6.51
CA ILE A 136 9.08 -2.68 7.11
C ILE A 136 10.37 -2.16 7.75
N MET A 137 11.06 -1.20 7.12
CA MET A 137 12.33 -0.65 7.63
C MET A 137 12.11 0.22 8.87
N ASP A 138 11.05 1.02 8.88
CA ASP A 138 10.79 1.96 9.98
C ASP A 138 10.14 1.28 11.19
N HIS A 139 9.39 0.18 10.96
CA HIS A 139 8.55 -0.45 11.99
C HIS A 139 8.74 -1.96 12.15
N GLY A 140 9.42 -2.64 11.22
CA GLY A 140 9.50 -4.10 11.17
C GLY A 140 10.10 -4.75 12.42
N ALA A 141 11.02 -4.09 13.10
CA ALA A 141 11.58 -4.58 14.36
C ALA A 141 10.53 -4.65 15.49
N SER A 142 9.56 -3.74 15.47
CA SER A 142 8.44 -3.70 16.43
C SER A 142 7.27 -4.60 16.01
N PHE A 143 7.27 -5.06 14.75
CA PHE A 143 6.17 -5.83 14.15
C PHE A 143 6.66 -7.13 13.53
N PRO A 144 7.06 -8.13 14.33
CA PRO A 144 7.60 -9.40 13.84
C PRO A 144 6.57 -10.27 13.13
N TYR A 145 5.33 -9.81 12.96
CA TYR A 145 4.28 -10.52 12.24
C TYR A 145 4.43 -10.48 10.72
N VAL A 146 5.18 -9.54 10.13
CA VAL A 146 5.48 -9.57 8.69
C VAL A 146 6.47 -10.70 8.42
N LYS A 147 6.05 -11.73 7.66
CA LYS A 147 6.86 -12.92 7.38
C LYS A 147 7.33 -13.00 5.93
N LEU A 148 6.59 -12.40 5.02
CA LEU A 148 6.88 -12.44 3.58
C LEU A 148 6.63 -11.06 2.97
N PHE A 149 7.56 -10.61 2.14
CA PHE A 149 7.40 -9.44 1.29
C PHE A 149 7.75 -9.80 -0.16
N ILE A 150 6.80 -9.63 -1.06
CA ILE A 150 6.97 -9.81 -2.51
C ILE A 150 6.79 -8.45 -3.17
N SER A 151 7.80 -8.02 -3.94
CA SER A 151 7.73 -6.81 -4.75
C SER A 151 7.70 -7.14 -6.23
N LEU A 152 6.81 -6.48 -6.96
CA LEU A 152 6.61 -6.64 -8.40
C LEU A 152 6.92 -5.30 -9.09
N ALA A 153 7.91 -5.28 -9.98
CA ALA A 153 8.31 -4.11 -10.78
C ALA A 153 8.50 -2.81 -9.97
N THR A 154 9.06 -2.90 -8.77
CA THR A 154 9.29 -1.74 -7.89
C THR A 154 10.50 -0.94 -8.35
N PRO A 155 10.40 0.41 -8.49
CA PRO A 155 11.52 1.26 -8.90
C PRO A 155 12.48 1.53 -7.73
N TRP A 156 13.26 0.54 -7.36
CA TRP A 156 14.15 0.56 -6.19
C TRP A 156 15.20 1.67 -6.19
N GLY A 157 15.65 2.08 -7.37
CA GLY A 157 16.61 3.18 -7.57
C GLY A 157 15.95 4.55 -7.73
N GLY A 158 14.64 4.63 -7.57
CA GLY A 158 13.86 5.81 -7.95
C GLY A 158 13.46 5.81 -9.42
N SER A 159 12.97 6.94 -9.93
CA SER A 159 12.48 7.11 -11.29
C SER A 159 13.03 8.41 -11.91
N GLY A 160 13.67 8.30 -13.05
CA GLY A 160 14.10 9.46 -13.85
C GLY A 160 12.90 10.32 -14.33
N MET A 161 11.75 9.68 -14.56
CA MET A 161 10.52 10.42 -14.91
C MET A 161 10.03 11.28 -13.74
N ALA A 162 10.14 10.79 -12.51
CA ALA A 162 9.82 11.58 -11.31
C ALA A 162 10.77 12.77 -11.16
N GLU A 163 12.06 12.57 -11.41
CA GLU A 163 13.06 13.66 -11.40
C GLU A 163 12.75 14.70 -12.49
N TYR A 164 12.42 14.26 -13.69
CA TYR A 164 12.00 15.15 -14.79
C TYR A 164 10.72 15.92 -14.41
N GLY A 165 9.72 15.23 -13.86
CA GLY A 165 8.48 15.87 -13.41
C GLY A 165 8.70 16.95 -12.36
N VAL A 166 9.58 16.69 -11.37
CA VAL A 166 9.93 17.70 -10.34
C VAL A 166 10.61 18.92 -10.95
N LYS A 167 11.45 18.74 -12.00
CA LYS A 167 12.21 19.83 -12.62
C LYS A 167 11.41 20.64 -13.63
N GLN A 168 10.46 20.04 -14.32
CA GLN A 168 9.85 20.61 -15.51
C GLN A 168 8.34 20.84 -15.40
N SER A 169 7.66 20.18 -14.46
CA SER A 169 6.20 20.32 -14.34
C SER A 169 5.82 21.61 -13.62
N PRO A 170 4.78 22.32 -14.09
CA PRO A 170 4.24 23.49 -13.38
C PRO A 170 3.59 23.11 -12.03
N ALA A 171 3.22 21.84 -11.85
CA ALA A 171 2.69 21.31 -10.61
C ALA A 171 3.38 19.98 -10.29
N VAL A 172 3.97 19.89 -9.12
CA VAL A 172 4.73 18.71 -8.69
C VAL A 172 3.83 17.79 -7.87
N ILE A 173 3.70 16.53 -8.30
CA ILE A 173 3.03 15.50 -7.53
C ILE A 173 3.93 15.11 -6.34
N PRO A 174 3.43 15.12 -5.09
CA PRO A 174 4.28 14.93 -3.91
C PRO A 174 5.11 13.63 -3.92
N CYS A 175 4.60 12.52 -4.44
CA CYS A 175 5.34 11.26 -4.52
C CYS A 175 6.58 11.35 -5.44
N TRP A 176 6.59 12.25 -6.44
CA TRP A 176 7.76 12.44 -7.31
C TRP A 176 8.99 12.91 -6.54
N ILE A 177 8.79 13.74 -5.51
CA ILE A 177 9.88 14.22 -4.65
C ILE A 177 10.60 13.05 -4.01
N ASP A 178 9.83 12.05 -3.53
CA ASP A 178 10.39 10.84 -2.91
C ASP A 178 11.02 9.90 -3.95
N MET A 179 10.41 9.78 -5.13
CA MET A 179 10.86 8.87 -6.18
C MET A 179 12.02 9.37 -7.03
N GLN A 180 12.55 10.57 -6.83
CA GLN A 180 13.75 10.99 -7.55
C GLN A 180 14.92 10.05 -7.23
N PRO A 181 15.73 9.66 -8.23
CA PRO A 181 16.97 8.94 -7.98
C PRO A 181 17.83 9.70 -6.96
N LYS A 182 18.38 8.99 -5.98
CA LYS A 182 19.19 9.57 -4.90
C LYS A 182 18.43 10.54 -3.97
N SER A 183 17.10 10.59 -4.01
CA SER A 183 16.34 11.35 -3.00
C SER A 183 16.68 10.86 -1.59
N PRO A 184 16.56 11.72 -0.57
CA PRO A 184 16.75 11.30 0.83
C PRO A 184 15.85 10.11 1.22
N PHE A 185 14.65 10.03 0.64
CA PHE A 185 13.74 8.93 0.85
C PHE A 185 14.30 7.62 0.27
N ILE A 186 14.69 7.58 -1.03
CA ILE A 186 15.29 6.39 -1.64
C ILE A 186 16.52 5.94 -0.86
N GLN A 187 17.40 6.88 -0.49
CA GLN A 187 18.59 6.55 0.30
C GLN A 187 18.23 5.97 1.68
N SER A 188 17.17 6.47 2.32
CA SER A 188 16.74 5.97 3.63
C SER A 188 16.34 4.51 3.61
N LEU A 189 15.77 4.02 2.50
CA LEU A 189 15.36 2.63 2.35
C LEU A 189 16.52 1.61 2.43
N TYR A 190 17.77 2.09 2.27
CA TYR A 190 18.96 1.24 2.28
C TYR A 190 19.87 1.45 3.48
N ARG A 191 19.48 2.30 4.45
CA ARG A 191 20.29 2.57 5.66
C ARG A 191 20.43 1.34 6.55
N THR A 192 19.42 0.49 6.55
CA THR A 192 19.42 -0.76 7.31
C THR A 192 19.09 -1.94 6.39
N LYS A 193 19.44 -3.14 6.82
CA LYS A 193 19.06 -4.37 6.10
C LYS A 193 17.62 -4.74 6.40
N MET A 194 16.98 -5.45 5.46
CA MET A 194 15.68 -6.08 5.70
C MET A 194 15.78 -6.96 6.95
N PRO A 195 14.79 -6.93 7.87
CA PRO A 195 14.77 -7.83 9.02
C PRO A 195 14.88 -9.29 8.59
N GLU A 196 15.72 -10.08 9.24
CA GLU A 196 15.93 -11.50 8.92
C GLU A 196 14.65 -12.35 9.07
N THR A 197 13.69 -11.85 9.84
CA THR A 197 12.36 -12.47 10.00
C THR A 197 11.45 -12.33 8.78
N VAL A 198 11.84 -11.49 7.79
CA VAL A 198 11.07 -11.23 6.58
C VAL A 198 11.74 -11.90 5.38
N SER A 199 11.12 -12.92 4.83
CA SER A 199 11.51 -13.48 3.53
C SER A 199 11.15 -12.46 2.43
N PHE A 200 12.16 -11.99 1.68
CA PHE A 200 11.96 -10.98 0.64
C PHE A 200 12.22 -11.55 -0.75
N TYR A 201 11.25 -11.38 -1.65
CA TYR A 201 11.35 -11.76 -3.05
C TYR A 201 11.06 -10.56 -3.95
N MET A 202 11.86 -10.42 -4.99
CA MET A 202 11.77 -9.31 -5.94
C MET A 202 11.61 -9.86 -7.36
N PHE A 203 10.53 -9.42 -8.02
CA PHE A 203 10.28 -9.69 -9.43
C PHE A 203 10.38 -8.37 -10.20
N TYR A 204 11.18 -8.39 -11.25
CA TYR A 204 11.41 -7.26 -12.16
C TYR A 204 11.24 -7.72 -13.60
N GLY A 205 10.81 -6.83 -14.48
CA GLY A 205 10.67 -7.04 -15.92
C GLY A 205 11.39 -5.95 -16.69
#